data_4223f7e76809d86a346ec85642bb2be5
#
_entry.id   4223f7e76809d86a346ec85642bb2be5
#
_cell.length_a   1.000
_cell.length_b   1.000
_cell.length_c   1.000
_cell.angle_alpha   90.00
_cell.angle_beta   90.00
_cell.angle_gamma   90.00
#
_symmetry.space_group_name_H-M   'P 1'
#
loop_
_entity.id
_entity.type
_entity.pdbx_description
1 polymer ?
#
loop_
_entity_poly.entity_id
_entity_poly.type
_entity_poly.pdbx_seq_one_letter_code
_entity_poly.pdbx_strand_id
1 'polypeptide(L)'
;MADPTPLKYVIYIAATPEKVWEGFVSKVSNRILFMGAELEAEWRAGGSMAWVGPGPDGKPMKYVHGEVLHFDPPKMLKYTFAMGQSTTASRVTLELVPETEATKVTVIHDQWAESDEAYGPTADGWARILSRLKTLMETGKTFKPH
;
A
#
# COMPACT_ATOMS: atom_id res chain seq x y z
N MET A 1 -13.37 -10.48 -22.93
CA MET A 1 -13.38 -9.22 -22.22
C MET A 1 -11.97 -8.70 -22.01
N ALA A 2 -11.82 -7.41 -21.99
CA ALA A 2 -10.50 -6.81 -21.76
C ALA A 2 -10.11 -6.89 -20.28
N ASP A 3 -8.83 -6.98 -19.99
CA ASP A 3 -8.31 -6.92 -18.63
C ASP A 3 -8.63 -5.55 -18.02
N PRO A 4 -8.82 -5.47 -16.71
CA PRO A 4 -9.01 -4.19 -16.05
C PRO A 4 -7.83 -3.25 -16.32
N THR A 5 -8.14 -1.98 -16.49
CA THR A 5 -7.12 -0.95 -16.68
C THR A 5 -6.23 -0.86 -15.45
N PRO A 6 -4.90 -0.78 -15.63
CA PRO A 6 -4.01 -0.56 -14.49
C PRO A 6 -4.40 0.71 -13.73
N LEU A 7 -4.36 0.63 -12.40
CA LEU A 7 -4.57 1.79 -11.54
C LEU A 7 -3.23 2.52 -11.41
N LYS A 8 -3.24 3.83 -11.61
CA LYS A 8 -2.03 4.64 -11.48
C LYS A 8 -2.34 5.93 -10.74
N TYR A 9 -1.54 6.20 -9.72
CA TYR A 9 -1.66 7.41 -8.91
C TYR A 9 -0.31 8.09 -8.81
N VAL A 10 -0.30 9.41 -8.99
CA VAL A 10 0.91 10.23 -8.81
C VAL A 10 0.55 11.34 -7.85
N ILE A 11 1.26 11.43 -6.73
CA ILE A 11 1.09 12.50 -5.76
C ILE A 11 2.45 13.01 -5.32
N TYR A 12 2.44 14.19 -4.69
CA TYR A 12 3.64 14.83 -4.17
C TYR A 12 3.44 15.08 -2.70
N ILE A 13 4.39 14.62 -1.88
CA ILE A 13 4.33 14.75 -0.43
C ILE A 13 5.50 15.62 0.04
N ALA A 14 5.21 16.65 0.82
CA ALA A 14 6.22 17.56 1.36
C ALA A 14 6.96 16.90 2.53
N ALA A 15 7.76 15.90 2.20
CA ALA A 15 8.60 15.14 3.12
C ALA A 15 9.71 14.46 2.31
N THR A 16 10.77 13.99 3.00
CA THR A 16 11.87 13.30 2.34
C THR A 16 11.44 11.91 1.88
N PRO A 17 12.12 11.33 0.86
CA PRO A 17 11.83 9.95 0.46
C PRO A 17 11.93 8.94 1.61
N GLU A 18 12.88 9.11 2.52
CA GLU A 18 13.07 8.25 3.68
C GLU A 18 11.85 8.30 4.60
N LYS A 19 11.32 9.49 4.86
CA LYS A 19 10.14 9.67 5.71
C LYS A 19 8.89 9.08 5.05
N VAL A 20 8.71 9.32 3.76
CA VAL A 20 7.58 8.77 3.00
C VAL A 20 7.67 7.25 2.96
N TRP A 21 8.86 6.71 2.74
CA TRP A 21 9.09 5.26 2.77
C TRP A 21 8.63 4.66 4.09
N GLU A 22 9.06 5.25 5.21
CA GLU A 22 8.63 4.82 6.55
C GLU A 22 7.11 4.84 6.68
N GLY A 23 6.46 5.85 6.10
CA GLY A 23 5.00 5.93 6.08
C GLY A 23 4.34 4.75 5.40
N PHE A 24 4.96 4.21 4.35
CA PHE A 24 4.43 3.04 3.65
C PHE A 24 4.72 1.73 4.37
N VAL A 25 5.87 1.58 5.01
CA VAL A 25 6.33 0.28 5.49
C VAL A 25 6.27 0.09 7.01
N SER A 26 6.21 1.15 7.80
CA SER A 26 6.24 1.00 9.26
C SER A 26 4.93 0.43 9.81
N LYS A 27 5.02 -0.30 10.92
CA LYS A 27 3.83 -0.84 11.59
C LYS A 27 2.95 0.27 12.14
N VAL A 28 3.57 1.33 12.68
CA VAL A 28 2.83 2.46 13.28
C VAL A 28 1.99 3.17 12.23
N SER A 29 2.60 3.53 11.10
CA SER A 29 1.87 4.21 10.01
C SER A 29 0.75 3.34 9.46
N ASN A 30 1.02 2.05 9.26
CA ASN A 30 0.01 1.15 8.72
C ASN A 30 -1.18 0.96 9.67
N ARG A 31 -0.96 0.91 10.98
CA ARG A 31 -2.06 0.88 11.95
C ARG A 31 -2.97 2.11 11.80
N ILE A 32 -2.37 3.27 11.58
CA ILE A 32 -3.13 4.51 11.39
C ILE A 32 -3.91 4.46 10.06
N LEU A 33 -3.24 4.06 8.99
CA LEU A 33 -3.82 4.09 7.65
C LEU A 33 -4.82 2.96 7.38
N PHE A 34 -4.66 1.80 8.02
CA PHE A 34 -5.44 0.60 7.75
C PHE A 34 -6.26 0.13 8.96
N MET A 35 -6.79 1.05 9.75
CA MET A 35 -7.74 0.77 10.84
C MET A 35 -7.23 -0.29 11.82
N GLY A 36 -5.97 -0.16 12.22
CA GLY A 36 -5.37 -1.06 13.20
C GLY A 36 -4.60 -2.23 12.62
N ALA A 37 -4.64 -2.43 11.30
CA ALA A 37 -3.84 -3.49 10.68
C ALA A 37 -2.37 -3.08 10.59
N GLU A 38 -1.50 -3.99 10.95
CA GLU A 38 -0.06 -3.79 10.85
C GLU A 38 0.51 -4.51 9.63
N LEU A 39 1.48 -3.90 8.99
CA LEU A 39 2.20 -4.53 7.89
C LEU A 39 3.33 -5.39 8.45
N GLU A 40 3.24 -6.68 8.22
CA GLU A 40 4.27 -7.65 8.58
C GLU A 40 4.91 -8.16 7.30
N ALA A 41 6.23 -8.10 7.22
CA ALA A 41 6.93 -8.49 6.00
C ALA A 41 8.33 -8.98 6.28
N GLU A 42 8.79 -9.87 5.41
CA GLU A 42 10.21 -10.21 5.29
C GLU A 42 10.74 -9.32 4.16
N TRP A 43 11.50 -8.30 4.52
CA TRP A 43 11.92 -7.27 3.57
C TRP A 43 13.10 -7.73 2.70
N ARG A 44 12.78 -8.63 1.77
CA ARG A 44 13.71 -9.13 0.76
C ARG A 44 12.92 -9.67 -0.42
N ALA A 45 13.51 -9.76 -1.59
CA ALA A 45 12.87 -10.39 -2.75
C ALA A 45 12.51 -11.85 -2.39
N GLY A 46 11.26 -12.22 -2.65
CA GLY A 46 10.72 -13.53 -2.29
C GLY A 46 10.15 -13.60 -0.87
N GLY A 47 10.30 -12.56 -0.06
CA GLY A 47 9.78 -12.54 1.30
C GLY A 47 8.27 -12.43 1.35
N SER A 48 7.66 -12.93 2.42
CA SER A 48 6.20 -12.81 2.62
C SER A 48 5.83 -11.44 3.14
N MET A 49 4.59 -11.04 2.89
CA MET A 49 4.06 -9.74 3.30
C MET A 49 2.57 -9.89 3.60
N ALA A 50 2.10 -9.27 4.69
CA ALA A 50 0.69 -9.31 5.05
C ALA A 50 0.30 -8.11 5.89
N TRP A 51 -0.94 -7.64 5.72
CA TRP A 51 -1.57 -6.69 6.63
C TRP A 51 -2.45 -7.47 7.58
N VAL A 52 -2.09 -7.46 8.86
CA VAL A 52 -2.71 -8.26 9.91
C VAL A 52 -3.34 -7.35 10.96
N GLY A 53 -4.59 -7.54 11.23
CA GLY A 53 -5.31 -6.75 12.24
C GLY A 53 -6.34 -7.58 12.96
N PRO A 54 -7.08 -6.96 13.89
CA PRO A 54 -8.11 -7.68 14.64
C PRO A 54 -9.26 -8.12 13.73
N GLY A 55 -9.62 -9.38 13.79
CA GLY A 55 -10.76 -9.92 13.08
C GLY A 55 -12.05 -9.75 13.88
N PRO A 56 -13.20 -10.17 13.31
CA PRO A 56 -14.51 -10.04 13.97
C PRO A 56 -14.59 -10.77 15.31
N ASP A 57 -13.79 -11.84 15.47
CA ASP A 57 -13.74 -12.64 16.70
C ASP A 57 -12.66 -12.15 17.68
N GLY A 58 -11.99 -11.04 17.37
CA GLY A 58 -10.89 -10.51 18.17
C GLY A 58 -9.54 -11.16 17.94
N LYS A 59 -9.48 -12.20 17.12
CA LYS A 59 -8.22 -12.88 16.78
C LYS A 59 -7.57 -12.20 15.56
N PRO A 60 -6.23 -12.29 15.45
CA PRO A 60 -5.53 -11.73 14.28
C PRO A 60 -6.06 -12.30 12.96
N MET A 61 -6.22 -11.44 11.97
CA MET A 61 -6.71 -11.81 10.66
C MET A 61 -5.88 -11.14 9.58
N LYS A 62 -5.50 -11.89 8.55
CA LYS A 62 -4.81 -11.33 7.37
C LYS A 62 -5.85 -10.76 6.42
N TYR A 63 -5.88 -9.44 6.30
CA TYR A 63 -6.79 -8.75 5.37
C TYR A 63 -6.25 -8.71 3.95
N VAL A 64 -4.92 -8.60 3.82
CA VAL A 64 -4.22 -8.58 2.55
C VAL A 64 -2.92 -9.37 2.73
N HIS A 65 -2.52 -10.11 1.71
CA HIS A 65 -1.25 -10.83 1.74
C HIS A 65 -0.59 -10.82 0.37
N GLY A 66 0.70 -11.08 0.36
CA GLY A 66 1.46 -11.12 -0.89
C GLY A 66 2.90 -11.53 -0.68
N GLU A 67 3.68 -11.27 -1.71
CA GLU A 67 5.11 -11.57 -1.74
C GLU A 67 5.86 -10.32 -2.17
N VAL A 68 7.00 -10.04 -1.55
CA VAL A 68 7.90 -8.97 -1.97
C VAL A 68 8.61 -9.41 -3.24
N LEU A 69 8.49 -8.63 -4.30
CA LEU A 69 9.14 -8.91 -5.58
C LEU A 69 10.42 -8.11 -5.76
N HIS A 70 10.45 -6.87 -5.27
CA HIS A 70 11.59 -5.99 -5.38
C HIS A 70 11.61 -5.05 -4.17
N PHE A 71 12.77 -4.88 -3.55
CA PHE A 71 12.92 -4.06 -2.35
C PHE A 71 14.18 -3.23 -2.44
N ASP A 72 14.02 -1.92 -2.70
CA ASP A 72 15.13 -0.97 -2.83
C ASP A 72 14.78 0.33 -2.11
N PRO A 73 14.92 0.36 -0.75
CA PRO A 73 14.58 1.56 0.01
C PRO A 73 15.56 2.71 -0.28
N PRO A 74 15.11 3.94 -0.31
CA PRO A 74 13.73 4.40 -0.22
C PRO A 74 13.14 4.68 -1.61
N LYS A 75 13.53 3.94 -2.64
CA LYS A 75 13.24 4.23 -4.05
C LYS A 75 12.10 3.41 -4.64
N MET A 76 12.09 2.11 -4.39
CA MET A 76 11.14 1.22 -5.06
C MET A 76 10.77 0.00 -4.23
N LEU A 77 9.48 -0.32 -4.23
CA LEU A 77 8.94 -1.55 -3.67
C LEU A 77 7.96 -2.14 -4.68
N LYS A 78 8.12 -3.42 -5.00
CA LYS A 78 7.12 -4.16 -5.77
C LYS A 78 6.67 -5.36 -4.97
N TYR A 79 5.36 -5.61 -4.97
CA TYR A 79 4.82 -6.77 -4.27
C TYR A 79 3.54 -7.25 -4.93
N THR A 80 3.19 -8.50 -4.68
CA THR A 80 1.89 -9.05 -5.07
C THR A 80 0.85 -8.70 -4.02
N PHE A 81 -0.41 -8.66 -4.43
CA PHE A 81 -1.51 -8.20 -3.59
C PHE A 81 -2.71 -9.11 -3.78
N ALA A 82 -3.14 -9.76 -2.71
CA ALA A 82 -4.35 -10.60 -2.71
C ALA A 82 -5.16 -10.31 -1.47
N MET A 83 -6.49 -10.22 -1.61
CA MET A 83 -7.38 -9.92 -0.51
C MET A 83 -7.81 -11.18 0.22
N GLY A 84 -7.76 -11.16 1.55
CA GLY A 84 -8.33 -12.20 2.38
C GLY A 84 -7.86 -13.61 2.03
N GLN A 85 -8.78 -14.46 1.67
CA GLN A 85 -8.53 -15.86 1.31
C GLN A 85 -8.28 -16.05 -0.19
N SER A 86 -8.27 -14.99 -0.97
CA SER A 86 -8.08 -15.08 -2.42
C SER A 86 -6.70 -15.62 -2.77
N THR A 87 -6.63 -16.46 -3.81
CA THR A 87 -5.38 -16.91 -4.39
C THR A 87 -5.02 -16.10 -5.64
N THR A 88 -5.94 -15.23 -6.08
CA THR A 88 -5.72 -14.35 -7.23
C THR A 88 -4.95 -13.11 -6.78
N ALA A 89 -3.77 -12.93 -7.31
CA ALA A 89 -2.91 -11.81 -6.92
C ALA A 89 -2.74 -10.82 -8.07
N SER A 90 -2.80 -9.55 -7.74
CA SER A 90 -2.40 -8.45 -8.60
C SER A 90 -1.00 -7.98 -8.15
N ARG A 91 -0.46 -6.93 -8.79
CA ARG A 91 0.88 -6.44 -8.49
C ARG A 91 0.86 -4.95 -8.20
N VAL A 92 1.55 -4.55 -7.14
CA VAL A 92 1.75 -3.13 -6.79
C VAL A 92 3.20 -2.76 -7.04
N THR A 93 3.40 -1.62 -7.69
CA THR A 93 4.71 -0.98 -7.81
C THR A 93 4.64 0.39 -7.16
N LEU A 94 5.52 0.62 -6.19
CA LEU A 94 5.65 1.89 -5.50
C LEU A 94 7.00 2.48 -5.84
N GLU A 95 7.01 3.72 -6.35
CA GLU A 95 8.25 4.41 -6.69
C GLU A 95 8.28 5.79 -6.02
N LEU A 96 9.39 6.10 -5.36
CA LEU A 96 9.62 7.40 -4.72
C LEU A 96 10.79 8.09 -5.40
N VAL A 97 10.57 9.32 -5.86
CA VAL A 97 11.59 10.12 -6.50
C VAL A 97 11.72 11.46 -5.75
N PRO A 98 12.93 11.82 -5.28
CA PRO A 98 13.10 13.10 -4.61
C PRO A 98 12.92 14.26 -5.57
N GLU A 99 12.27 15.32 -5.09
CA GLU A 99 12.12 16.58 -5.79
C GLU A 99 12.46 17.71 -4.84
N THR A 100 12.45 18.96 -5.33
CA THR A 100 12.69 20.11 -4.46
C THR A 100 11.57 20.22 -3.43
N GLU A 101 11.90 20.06 -2.15
CA GLU A 101 10.99 20.19 -1.02
C GLU A 101 9.85 19.17 -0.98
N ALA A 102 9.94 18.09 -1.80
CA ALA A 102 8.88 17.08 -1.84
C ALA A 102 9.44 15.75 -2.34
N THR A 103 8.62 14.72 -2.23
CA THR A 103 8.85 13.41 -2.84
C THR A 103 7.71 13.12 -3.79
N LYS A 104 8.03 12.78 -5.03
CA LYS A 104 7.06 12.30 -5.99
C LYS A 104 6.78 10.83 -5.71
N VAL A 105 5.53 10.51 -5.47
CA VAL A 105 5.10 9.14 -5.18
C VAL A 105 4.28 8.64 -6.37
N THR A 106 4.72 7.53 -6.96
CA THR A 106 3.96 6.86 -8.02
C THR A 106 3.55 5.49 -7.54
N VAL A 107 2.26 5.18 -7.62
CA VAL A 107 1.72 3.85 -7.34
C VAL A 107 1.11 3.32 -8.61
N ILE A 108 1.52 2.13 -9.02
CA ILE A 108 0.91 1.40 -10.13
C ILE A 108 0.42 0.08 -9.58
N HIS A 109 -0.87 -0.19 -9.75
CA HIS A 109 -1.49 -1.44 -9.31
C HIS A 109 -2.08 -2.11 -10.56
N ASP A 110 -1.41 -3.12 -11.05
CA ASP A 110 -1.73 -3.75 -12.33
C ASP A 110 -1.79 -5.28 -12.21
N GLN A 111 -1.86 -5.95 -13.35
CA GLN A 111 -1.98 -7.41 -13.43
C GLN A 111 -3.22 -7.97 -12.71
N TRP A 112 -4.30 -7.21 -12.79
CA TRP A 112 -5.59 -7.61 -12.25
C TRP A 112 -6.16 -8.76 -13.07
N ALA A 113 -6.75 -9.75 -12.38
CA ALA A 113 -7.56 -10.75 -13.06
C ALA A 113 -8.82 -10.09 -13.63
N GLU A 114 -9.32 -10.62 -14.71
CA GLU A 114 -10.45 -10.05 -15.45
C GLU A 114 -11.68 -9.78 -14.60
N SER A 115 -11.97 -10.66 -13.65
CA SER A 115 -13.15 -10.54 -12.80
C SER A 115 -12.81 -10.40 -11.32
N ASP A 116 -11.68 -9.74 -11.01
CA ASP A 116 -11.26 -9.56 -9.63
C ASP A 116 -12.19 -8.57 -8.91
N GLU A 117 -12.92 -9.05 -7.92
CA GLU A 117 -13.87 -8.24 -7.15
C GLU A 117 -13.19 -7.15 -6.32
N ALA A 118 -11.89 -7.28 -6.06
CA ALA A 118 -11.14 -6.30 -5.30
C ALA A 118 -10.82 -5.03 -6.09
N TYR A 119 -10.94 -5.06 -7.43
CA TYR A 119 -10.51 -3.95 -8.28
C TYR A 119 -11.18 -2.62 -7.91
N GLY A 120 -12.51 -2.58 -7.88
CA GLY A 120 -13.25 -1.35 -7.59
C GLY A 120 -12.97 -0.79 -6.19
N PRO A 121 -13.14 -1.60 -5.14
CA PRO A 121 -12.84 -1.15 -3.77
C PRO A 121 -11.39 -0.71 -3.59
N THR A 122 -10.44 -1.38 -4.24
CA THR A 122 -9.02 -1.01 -4.15
C THR A 122 -8.73 0.31 -4.85
N ALA A 123 -9.39 0.58 -5.98
CA ALA A 123 -9.24 1.85 -6.67
C ALA A 123 -9.66 3.02 -5.76
N ASP A 124 -10.81 2.91 -5.09
CA ASP A 124 -11.25 3.91 -4.11
C ASP A 124 -10.33 3.95 -2.90
N GLY A 125 -9.91 2.79 -2.43
CA GLY A 125 -9.02 2.67 -1.27
C GLY A 125 -7.68 3.37 -1.47
N TRP A 126 -7.06 3.23 -2.63
CA TRP A 126 -5.79 3.91 -2.92
C TRP A 126 -5.91 5.43 -2.80
N ALA A 127 -6.97 6.01 -3.34
CA ALA A 127 -7.18 7.45 -3.27
C ALA A 127 -7.26 7.92 -1.81
N ARG A 128 -7.99 7.19 -0.96
CA ARG A 128 -8.13 7.51 0.46
C ARG A 128 -6.82 7.33 1.21
N ILE A 129 -6.13 6.20 1.00
CA ILE A 129 -4.87 5.88 1.70
C ILE A 129 -3.79 6.88 1.34
N LEU A 130 -3.63 7.21 0.06
CA LEU A 130 -2.62 8.17 -0.36
C LEU A 130 -2.90 9.57 0.17
N SER A 131 -4.16 9.99 0.20
CA SER A 131 -4.54 11.28 0.78
C SER A 131 -4.27 11.32 2.28
N ARG A 132 -4.60 10.23 2.98
CA ARG A 132 -4.37 10.13 4.43
C ARG A 132 -2.87 10.08 4.74
N LEU A 133 -2.09 9.35 3.96
CA LEU A 133 -0.64 9.30 4.11
C LEU A 133 -0.01 10.68 3.89
N LYS A 134 -0.41 11.37 2.84
CA LYS A 134 0.09 12.72 2.56
C LYS A 134 -0.18 13.64 3.73
N THR A 135 -1.41 13.64 4.22
CA THR A 135 -1.80 14.47 5.37
C THR A 135 -0.98 14.12 6.61
N LEU A 136 -0.82 12.81 6.88
CA LEU A 136 -0.04 12.34 8.03
C LEU A 136 1.43 12.79 7.95
N MET A 137 2.05 12.64 6.78
CA MET A 137 3.45 13.00 6.60
C MET A 137 3.71 14.49 6.69
N GLU A 138 2.77 15.31 6.22
CA GLU A 138 2.93 16.76 6.16
C GLU A 138 2.51 17.46 7.45
N THR A 139 1.57 16.89 8.23
CA THR A 139 1.01 17.55 9.40
C THR A 139 1.17 16.78 10.71
N GLY A 140 1.53 15.51 10.65
CA GLY A 140 1.61 14.64 11.84
C GLY A 140 0.29 14.04 12.28
N LYS A 141 -0.81 14.37 11.62
CA LYS A 141 -2.15 13.85 11.91
C LYS A 141 -2.85 13.51 10.60
N THR A 142 -3.88 12.69 10.66
CA THR A 142 -4.68 12.40 9.48
C THR A 142 -6.16 12.22 9.85
N PHE A 143 -7.01 12.35 8.85
CA PHE A 143 -8.46 12.18 9.00
C PHE A 143 -8.83 10.69 8.99
N LYS A 144 -10.02 10.38 9.50
CA LYS A 144 -10.52 9.00 9.52
C LYS A 144 -10.86 8.53 8.12
N PRO A 145 -10.79 7.20 7.85
CA PRO A 145 -11.06 6.68 6.51
C PRO A 145 -12.49 6.90 6.03
N HIS A 146 -13.41 7.04 6.94
CA HIS A 146 -14.82 7.29 6.62
C HIS A 146 -15.44 8.26 7.59
#